data_7f8038376288af268f0ac455cd825d29
#
_entry.id   7f8038376288af268f0ac455cd825d29
#
_cell.length_a   1.000
_cell.length_b   1.000
_cell.length_c   1.000
_cell.angle_alpha   90.00
_cell.angle_beta   90.00
_cell.angle_gamma   90.00
#
_symmetry.space_group_name_H-M   'P 1'
#
loop_
_entity.id
_entity.type
_entity.pdbx_description
1 polymer ?
#
loop_
_entity_poly.entity_id
_entity_poly.type
_entity_poly.pdbx_seq_one_letter_code
_entity_poly.pdbx_strand_id
1 'polypeptide(L)'
;MNKTTGFLVTAALSGALFTGGALAGPTIDLDYTGATHGYKSGTLSNTATSKNYNVYAGMFAFNTSNPVGTSPITWSSKLDAFCIELDTYLDKTNTTYELKTATSHFGNAGLVSSITKLYTGYESSVSNAKTSAAFQLALWELINETDSSYGMTTGTFTSTKY
;
A
#
# COMPACT_ATOMS: atom_id res chain seq x y z
N MET A 1 -4.06 -24.44 -1.65
CA MET A 1 -4.72 -23.13 -1.54
C MET A 1 -3.64 -22.09 -1.35
N ASN A 2 -3.34 -21.31 -2.40
CA ASN A 2 -2.33 -20.25 -2.31
C ASN A 2 -2.90 -19.11 -1.49
N LYS A 3 -2.28 -18.82 -0.36
CA LYS A 3 -2.60 -17.62 0.44
C LYS A 3 -2.05 -16.42 -0.33
N THR A 4 -2.93 -15.58 -0.82
CA THR A 4 -2.59 -14.31 -1.45
C THR A 4 -2.13 -13.36 -0.36
N THR A 5 -0.88 -12.96 -0.42
CA THR A 5 -0.25 -12.07 0.57
C THR A 5 -0.50 -10.64 0.12
N GLY A 6 -1.44 -9.96 0.74
CA GLY A 6 -1.62 -8.51 0.56
C GLY A 6 -0.58 -7.75 1.38
N PHE A 7 -0.04 -6.65 0.86
CA PHE A 7 0.99 -5.86 1.53
C PHE A 7 0.48 -4.49 1.96
N LEU A 8 0.84 -4.14 3.18
CA LEU A 8 0.60 -2.81 3.74
C LEU A 8 1.94 -2.11 3.98
N VAL A 9 2.07 -0.91 3.49
CA VAL A 9 3.22 -0.04 3.82
C VAL A 9 2.78 0.93 4.91
N THR A 10 3.25 0.68 6.12
CA THR A 10 3.24 1.70 7.17
C THR A 10 4.61 2.38 7.13
N ALA A 11 4.64 3.70 6.98
CA ALA A 11 5.87 4.47 6.98
C ALA A 11 6.41 4.60 8.41
N ALA A 12 7.20 3.62 8.83
CA ALA A 12 8.17 3.80 9.91
C ALA A 12 9.53 3.38 9.36
N LEU A 13 10.26 4.33 8.80
CA LEU A 13 11.63 4.11 8.35
C LEU A 13 12.57 4.14 9.55
N SER A 14 12.82 2.99 10.12
CA SER A 14 14.03 2.76 10.92
C SER A 14 14.78 1.60 10.28
N GLY A 15 15.92 1.90 9.68
CA GLY A 15 16.77 0.88 9.06
C GLY A 15 17.29 -0.10 10.11
N ALA A 16 16.91 -1.37 9.98
CA ALA A 16 17.54 -2.46 10.66
C ALA A 16 17.95 -3.52 9.63
N LEU A 17 19.24 -3.78 9.52
CA LEU A 17 19.82 -4.87 8.76
C LEU A 17 19.73 -6.16 9.59
N PHE A 18 19.05 -7.16 9.06
CA PHE A 18 19.10 -8.52 9.64
C PHE A 18 19.70 -9.47 8.61
N THR A 19 20.79 -10.11 9.02
CA THR A 19 21.40 -11.24 8.32
C THR A 19 21.00 -12.54 9.05
N GLY A 20 20.49 -13.51 8.31
CA GLY A 20 20.49 -14.93 8.71
C GLY A 20 19.13 -15.60 8.80
N GLY A 21 18.94 -16.67 8.01
CA GLY A 21 17.92 -17.70 8.16
C GLY A 21 16.56 -17.34 7.59
N ALA A 22 15.98 -18.19 6.74
CA ALA A 22 14.61 -18.08 6.25
C ALA A 22 13.61 -18.30 7.41
N LEU A 23 13.48 -17.32 8.28
CA LEU A 23 12.35 -17.21 9.19
C LEU A 23 11.23 -16.56 8.39
N ALA A 24 10.03 -17.12 8.45
CA ALA A 24 8.83 -16.39 8.06
C ALA A 24 8.87 -15.01 8.73
N GLY A 25 8.68 -13.95 7.97
CA GLY A 25 8.69 -12.59 8.51
C GLY A 25 7.67 -12.43 9.63
N PRO A 26 7.74 -11.35 10.40
CA PRO A 26 6.74 -11.10 11.42
C PRO A 26 5.35 -11.02 10.77
N THR A 27 4.34 -11.51 11.48
CA THR A 27 2.95 -11.53 10.99
C THR A 27 2.02 -10.79 11.95
N ILE A 28 0.88 -10.37 11.42
CA ILE A 28 -0.20 -9.74 12.17
C ILE A 28 -1.54 -10.09 11.55
N ASP A 29 -2.55 -10.25 12.36
CA ASP A 29 -3.91 -10.38 11.89
C ASP A 29 -4.54 -9.00 11.72
N LEU A 30 -5.17 -8.78 10.56
CA LEU A 30 -5.86 -7.55 10.19
C LEU A 30 -7.34 -7.86 9.94
N ASP A 31 -8.20 -7.11 10.63
CA ASP A 31 -9.65 -7.12 10.45
C ASP A 31 -10.09 -5.77 9.87
N TYR A 32 -10.59 -5.79 8.64
CA TYR A 32 -10.97 -4.58 7.92
C TYR A 32 -12.20 -3.93 8.55
N THR A 33 -12.09 -2.66 8.92
CA THR A 33 -13.16 -1.89 9.56
C THR A 33 -13.76 -0.78 8.69
N GLY A 34 -13.15 -0.50 7.54
CA GLY A 34 -13.63 0.54 6.64
C GLY A 34 -12.51 1.39 6.04
N ALA A 35 -12.84 2.61 5.66
CA ALA A 35 -11.88 3.61 5.17
C ALA A 35 -11.87 4.81 6.12
N THR A 36 -10.69 5.14 6.68
CA THR A 36 -10.53 6.15 7.74
C THR A 36 -11.10 7.51 7.37
N HIS A 37 -10.87 7.96 6.14
CA HIS A 37 -11.37 9.24 5.62
C HIS A 37 -12.39 9.07 4.47
N GLY A 38 -12.92 7.85 4.29
CA GLY A 38 -13.69 7.50 3.11
C GLY A 38 -12.81 7.24 1.88
N TYR A 39 -13.47 6.96 0.77
CA TYR A 39 -12.81 6.61 -0.50
C TYR A 39 -13.49 7.31 -1.68
N LYS A 40 -12.84 7.27 -2.84
CA LYS A 40 -13.43 7.58 -4.15
C LYS A 40 -13.36 6.35 -5.04
N SER A 41 -14.40 6.15 -5.85
CA SER A 41 -14.39 5.12 -6.90
C SER A 41 -13.87 5.70 -8.19
N GLY A 42 -13.12 4.92 -8.95
CA GLY A 42 -12.60 5.35 -10.23
C GLY A 42 -12.17 4.19 -11.11
N THR A 43 -11.71 4.51 -12.32
CA THR A 43 -11.17 3.56 -13.28
C THR A 43 -9.74 3.92 -13.59
N LEU A 44 -8.84 2.96 -13.44
CA LEU A 44 -7.44 3.06 -13.81
C LEU A 44 -7.17 2.24 -15.06
N SER A 45 -6.27 2.70 -15.90
CA SER A 45 -5.78 1.99 -17.07
C SER A 45 -4.27 1.85 -17.00
N ASN A 46 -3.76 0.65 -17.23
CA ASN A 46 -2.33 0.38 -17.38
C ASN A 46 -2.07 -0.19 -18.76
N THR A 47 -1.56 0.66 -19.66
CA THR A 47 -1.31 0.29 -21.07
C THR A 47 -0.13 -0.66 -21.21
N ALA A 48 0.85 -0.62 -20.29
CA ALA A 48 1.98 -1.54 -20.29
C ALA A 48 1.55 -3.00 -20.05
N THR A 49 0.49 -3.21 -19.27
CA THR A 49 -0.07 -4.55 -18.99
C THR A 49 -1.38 -4.82 -19.72
N SER A 50 -1.91 -3.83 -20.47
CA SER A 50 -3.23 -3.88 -21.13
C SER A 50 -4.38 -4.19 -20.15
N LYS A 51 -4.29 -3.69 -18.91
CA LYS A 51 -5.30 -3.91 -17.87
C LYS A 51 -6.07 -2.63 -17.54
N ASN A 52 -7.34 -2.82 -17.21
CA ASN A 52 -8.20 -1.79 -16.61
C ASN A 52 -8.72 -2.27 -15.27
N TYR A 53 -8.76 -1.34 -14.29
CA TYR A 53 -9.16 -1.62 -12.92
C TYR A 53 -10.29 -0.69 -12.50
N ASN A 54 -11.37 -1.27 -11.95
CA ASN A 54 -12.35 -0.49 -11.19
C ASN A 54 -11.94 -0.54 -9.72
N VAL A 55 -11.61 0.61 -9.14
CA VAL A 55 -11.01 0.68 -7.81
C VAL A 55 -11.78 1.57 -6.85
N TYR A 56 -11.59 1.30 -5.58
CA TYR A 56 -11.87 2.22 -4.48
C TYR A 56 -10.53 2.74 -3.96
N ALA A 57 -10.24 4.02 -4.20
CA ALA A 57 -9.01 4.66 -3.77
C ALA A 57 -9.22 5.37 -2.43
N GLY A 58 -8.41 5.05 -1.45
CA GLY A 58 -8.48 5.64 -0.11
C GLY A 58 -7.63 4.91 0.91
N MET A 59 -7.55 5.47 2.11
CA MET A 59 -6.86 4.88 3.26
C MET A 59 -7.77 3.88 3.95
N PHE A 60 -7.35 2.63 4.04
CA PHE A 60 -8.08 1.55 4.71
C PHE A 60 -7.77 1.54 6.20
N ALA A 61 -8.81 1.25 7.00
CA ALA A 61 -8.72 1.09 8.44
C ALA A 61 -8.85 -0.38 8.84
N PHE A 62 -8.00 -0.81 9.76
CA PHE A 62 -7.99 -2.17 10.30
C PHE A 62 -7.89 -2.15 11.82
N ASN A 63 -8.53 -3.13 12.46
CA ASN A 63 -8.12 -3.57 13.78
C ASN A 63 -6.98 -4.57 13.63
N THR A 64 -6.03 -4.53 14.55
CA THR A 64 -4.86 -5.42 14.57
C THR A 64 -4.93 -6.36 15.75
N SER A 65 -4.50 -7.61 15.55
CA SER A 65 -4.41 -8.61 16.61
C SER A 65 -3.31 -9.63 16.32
N ASN A 66 -2.96 -10.43 17.31
CA ASN A 66 -2.07 -11.58 17.22
C ASN A 66 -0.72 -11.28 16.51
N PRO A 67 0.06 -10.25 16.91
CA PRO A 67 1.37 -10.02 16.34
C PRO A 67 2.32 -11.17 16.70
N VAL A 68 2.98 -11.75 15.70
CA VAL A 68 3.93 -12.86 15.87
C VAL A 68 5.28 -12.47 15.23
N GLY A 69 6.37 -12.83 15.89
CA GLY A 69 7.72 -12.54 15.46
C GLY A 69 8.20 -11.14 15.85
N THR A 70 9.47 -10.85 15.55
CA THR A 70 10.09 -9.57 15.90
C THR A 70 9.78 -8.55 14.81
N SER A 71 8.99 -7.55 15.14
CA SER A 71 8.67 -6.43 14.25
C SER A 71 9.53 -5.21 14.60
N PRO A 72 10.02 -4.45 13.60
CA PRO A 72 10.72 -3.18 13.83
C PRO A 72 9.76 -2.06 14.28
N ILE A 73 8.46 -2.28 14.21
CA ILE A 73 7.43 -1.32 14.64
C ILE A 73 6.65 -1.85 15.83
N THR A 74 6.23 -0.93 16.70
CA THR A 74 5.28 -1.24 17.77
C THR A 74 3.87 -1.22 17.20
N TRP A 75 3.15 -2.32 17.32
CA TRP A 75 1.78 -2.43 16.88
C TRP A 75 0.83 -1.66 17.80
N SER A 76 0.00 -0.83 17.21
CA SER A 76 -1.19 -0.31 17.89
C SER A 76 -2.37 -1.26 17.63
N SER A 77 -3.46 -1.12 18.38
CA SER A 77 -4.69 -1.89 18.13
C SER A 77 -5.42 -1.50 16.83
N LYS A 78 -4.94 -0.47 16.14
CA LYS A 78 -5.47 0.03 14.87
C LYS A 78 -4.33 0.31 13.91
N LEU A 79 -4.59 0.09 12.63
CA LEU A 79 -3.69 0.38 11.52
C LEU A 79 -4.46 1.07 10.42
N ASP A 80 -3.94 2.20 9.96
CA ASP A 80 -4.36 2.83 8.72
C ASP A 80 -3.32 2.55 7.62
N ALA A 81 -3.79 2.18 6.43
CA ALA A 81 -2.90 1.75 5.36
C ALA A 81 -3.44 2.06 3.97
N PHE A 82 -2.53 2.18 3.01
CA PHE A 82 -2.83 2.28 1.59
C PHE A 82 -2.50 0.99 0.86
N CYS A 83 -3.28 0.66 -0.17
CA CYS A 83 -3.06 -0.51 -1.01
C CYS A 83 -1.90 -0.27 -1.98
N ILE A 84 -1.01 -1.26 -2.14
CA ILE A 84 0.08 -1.21 -3.13
C ILE A 84 -0.19 -2.12 -4.34
N GLU A 85 -1.12 -3.04 -4.24
CA GLU A 85 -1.46 -3.99 -5.31
C GLU A 85 -2.81 -3.65 -5.94
N LEU A 86 -2.90 -3.79 -7.26
CA LEU A 86 -4.13 -3.59 -8.02
C LEU A 86 -4.81 -4.91 -8.43
N ASP A 87 -4.04 -5.98 -8.53
CA ASP A 87 -4.53 -7.29 -8.96
C ASP A 87 -5.09 -8.14 -7.81
N THR A 88 -4.96 -7.64 -6.57
CA THR A 88 -5.39 -8.36 -5.38
C THR A 88 -6.54 -7.62 -4.70
N TYR A 89 -7.65 -8.32 -4.49
CA TYR A 89 -8.76 -7.77 -3.71
C TYR A 89 -8.44 -7.82 -2.22
N LEU A 90 -8.82 -6.75 -1.52
CA LEU A 90 -8.76 -6.72 -0.06
C LEU A 90 -9.66 -7.80 0.53
N ASP A 91 -9.08 -8.69 1.33
CA ASP A 91 -9.87 -9.59 2.17
C ASP A 91 -10.46 -8.77 3.32
N LYS A 92 -11.79 -8.81 3.44
CA LYS A 92 -12.54 -8.08 4.47
C LYS A 92 -12.76 -8.91 5.73
N THR A 93 -12.28 -10.14 5.75
CA THR A 93 -12.29 -11.00 6.94
C THR A 93 -10.99 -10.84 7.72
N ASN A 94 -10.99 -11.27 8.99
CA ASN A 94 -9.75 -11.29 9.78
C ASN A 94 -8.74 -12.23 9.12
N THR A 95 -7.66 -11.67 8.61
CA THR A 95 -6.67 -12.38 7.80
C THR A 95 -5.27 -12.09 8.29
N THR A 96 -4.42 -13.12 8.34
CA THR A 96 -3.01 -12.99 8.73
C THR A 96 -2.16 -12.47 7.56
N TYR A 97 -1.44 -11.38 7.80
CA TYR A 97 -0.52 -10.75 6.86
C TYR A 97 0.92 -10.88 7.33
N GLU A 98 1.83 -11.12 6.38
CA GLU A 98 3.28 -11.04 6.61
C GLU A 98 3.75 -9.60 6.45
N LEU A 99 4.59 -9.14 7.37
CA LEU A 99 5.25 -7.85 7.29
C LEU A 99 6.54 -7.93 6.49
N LYS A 100 6.67 -7.01 5.54
CA LYS A 100 7.92 -6.82 4.78
C LYS A 100 8.31 -5.36 4.79
N THR A 101 9.60 -5.09 4.80
CA THR A 101 10.09 -3.73 4.53
C THR A 101 9.82 -3.37 3.07
N ALA A 102 9.64 -2.09 2.76
CA ALA A 102 9.49 -1.63 1.39
C ALA A 102 10.67 -2.08 0.51
N THR A 103 11.89 -2.04 1.03
CA THR A 103 13.09 -2.51 0.34
C THR A 103 13.03 -4.00 0.01
N SER A 104 12.59 -4.83 0.97
CA SER A 104 12.44 -6.27 0.75
C SER A 104 11.34 -6.60 -0.25
N HIS A 105 10.25 -5.80 -0.25
CA HIS A 105 9.12 -6.03 -1.13
C HIS A 105 9.40 -5.60 -2.57
N PHE A 106 9.85 -4.35 -2.77
CA PHE A 106 10.02 -3.77 -4.10
C PHE A 106 11.37 -4.09 -4.75
N GLY A 107 12.43 -4.35 -3.97
CA GLY A 107 13.78 -4.60 -4.49
C GLY A 107 14.38 -3.41 -5.27
N ASN A 108 13.74 -2.24 -5.28
CA ASN A 108 14.11 -1.05 -6.04
C ASN A 108 14.26 0.15 -5.10
N ALA A 109 15.49 0.54 -4.84
CA ALA A 109 15.82 1.63 -3.91
C ALA A 109 15.28 3.00 -4.38
N GLY A 110 15.24 3.24 -5.70
CA GLY A 110 14.69 4.47 -6.28
C GLY A 110 13.18 4.59 -6.02
N LEU A 111 12.43 3.51 -6.26
CA LEU A 111 11.01 3.45 -5.98
C LEU A 111 10.74 3.62 -4.47
N VAL A 112 11.49 2.92 -3.61
CA VAL A 112 11.38 3.05 -2.16
C VAL A 112 11.61 4.50 -1.71
N SER A 113 12.64 5.17 -2.28
CA SER A 113 12.90 6.60 -2.01
C SER A 113 11.73 7.50 -2.42
N SER A 114 11.12 7.24 -3.58
CA SER A 114 9.96 8.01 -4.07
C SER A 114 8.72 7.81 -3.20
N ILE A 115 8.43 6.56 -2.82
CA ILE A 115 7.35 6.23 -1.88
C ILE A 115 7.59 6.91 -0.52
N THR A 116 8.82 6.87 -0.01
CA THR A 116 9.17 7.55 1.23
C THR A 116 8.91 9.06 1.17
N LYS A 117 9.31 9.72 0.07
CA LYS A 117 9.04 11.16 -0.14
C LYS A 117 7.54 11.46 -0.20
N LEU A 118 6.75 10.61 -0.85
CA LEU A 118 5.30 10.75 -0.89
C LEU A 118 4.71 10.70 0.54
N TYR A 119 5.08 9.70 1.34
CA TYR A 119 4.62 9.58 2.72
C TYR A 119 5.07 10.75 3.58
N THR A 120 6.37 11.06 3.64
CA THR A 120 6.90 12.12 4.50
C THR A 120 6.41 13.51 4.12
N GLY A 121 6.10 13.74 2.83
CA GLY A 121 5.65 15.04 2.36
C GLY A 121 4.15 15.28 2.43
N TYR A 122 3.34 14.23 2.34
CA TYR A 122 1.91 14.41 2.07
C TYR A 122 0.95 13.57 2.92
N GLU A 123 1.41 12.55 3.65
CA GLU A 123 0.53 11.70 4.46
C GLU A 123 -0.25 12.52 5.49
N SER A 124 0.37 13.47 6.16
CA SER A 124 -0.28 14.36 7.13
C SER A 124 -1.37 15.26 6.53
N SER A 125 -1.42 15.42 5.22
CA SER A 125 -2.46 16.16 4.49
C SER A 125 -3.71 15.32 4.20
N VAL A 126 -3.66 14.02 4.47
CA VAL A 126 -4.79 13.10 4.26
C VAL A 126 -5.81 13.30 5.36
N SER A 127 -6.93 13.95 5.05
CA SER A 127 -7.94 14.35 6.04
C SER A 127 -9.40 14.15 5.58
N ASN A 128 -9.61 13.72 4.33
CA ASN A 128 -10.92 13.51 3.76
C ASN A 128 -10.85 12.54 2.58
N ALA A 129 -11.99 12.11 2.04
CA ALA A 129 -12.05 11.13 0.95
C ALA A 129 -11.31 11.57 -0.32
N LYS A 130 -11.25 12.87 -0.60
CA LYS A 130 -10.56 13.40 -1.79
C LYS A 130 -9.03 13.31 -1.62
N THR A 131 -8.51 13.79 -0.49
CA THR A 131 -7.06 13.74 -0.23
C THR A 131 -6.57 12.31 0.00
N SER A 132 -7.39 11.46 0.61
CA SER A 132 -7.13 10.02 0.77
C SER A 132 -7.03 9.31 -0.59
N ALA A 133 -7.99 9.57 -1.48
CA ALA A 133 -7.94 9.02 -2.84
C ALA A 133 -6.75 9.56 -3.64
N ALA A 134 -6.46 10.85 -3.56
CA ALA A 134 -5.31 11.44 -4.26
C ALA A 134 -3.98 10.81 -3.83
N PHE A 135 -3.80 10.57 -2.52
CA PHE A 135 -2.61 9.89 -2.01
C PHE A 135 -2.51 8.45 -2.52
N GLN A 136 -3.61 7.69 -2.47
CA GLN A 136 -3.67 6.33 -2.99
C GLN A 136 -3.34 6.25 -4.47
N LEU A 137 -3.84 7.20 -5.26
CA LEU A 137 -3.54 7.28 -6.69
C LEU A 137 -2.08 7.60 -6.96
N ALA A 138 -1.51 8.58 -6.26
CA ALA A 138 -0.09 8.93 -6.38
C ALA A 138 0.81 7.75 -6.00
N LEU A 139 0.43 6.94 -5.01
CA LEU A 139 1.14 5.73 -4.63
C LEU A 139 1.10 4.67 -5.74
N TRP A 140 -0.08 4.41 -6.32
CA TRP A 140 -0.20 3.47 -7.45
C TRP A 140 0.52 3.95 -8.69
N GLU A 141 0.51 5.26 -8.96
CA GLU A 141 1.28 5.90 -10.04
C GLU A 141 2.78 5.61 -9.90
N LEU A 142 3.36 5.87 -8.72
CA LEU A 142 4.77 5.58 -8.46
C LEU A 142 5.13 4.10 -8.67
N ILE A 143 4.21 3.19 -8.34
CA ILE A 143 4.45 1.75 -8.38
C ILE A 143 4.29 1.17 -9.80
N ASN A 144 3.31 1.69 -10.58
CA ASN A 144 2.89 1.07 -11.82
C ASN A 144 3.31 1.85 -13.09
N GLU A 145 3.77 3.11 -12.95
CA GLU A 145 4.28 3.88 -14.08
C GLU A 145 5.62 3.33 -14.56
N THR A 146 5.76 3.13 -15.86
CA THR A 146 6.94 2.51 -16.46
C THR A 146 7.75 3.43 -17.37
N ASP A 147 7.16 4.55 -17.81
CA ASP A 147 7.82 5.49 -18.73
C ASP A 147 8.33 6.77 -18.06
N SER A 148 8.20 6.89 -16.74
CA SER A 148 8.58 8.06 -15.94
C SER A 148 7.77 9.32 -16.23
N SER A 149 6.65 9.21 -16.95
CA SER A 149 5.73 10.31 -17.24
C SER A 149 4.65 10.41 -16.16
N TYR A 150 5.08 10.77 -14.94
CA TYR A 150 4.15 10.83 -13.80
C TYR A 150 3.03 11.85 -14.00
N GLY A 151 1.79 11.37 -13.92
CA GLY A 151 0.59 12.18 -14.01
C GLY A 151 -0.64 11.36 -14.38
N MET A 152 -1.72 11.49 -13.66
CA MET A 152 -2.93 10.64 -13.80
C MET A 152 -3.61 10.69 -15.18
N THR A 153 -3.16 11.54 -16.09
CA THR A 153 -3.68 11.65 -17.47
C THR A 153 -2.61 11.44 -18.54
N THR A 154 -1.39 11.13 -18.14
CA THR A 154 -0.22 10.93 -19.01
C THR A 154 0.51 9.66 -18.60
N GLY A 155 1.36 9.12 -19.47
CA GLY A 155 2.14 7.93 -19.18
C GLY A 155 1.41 6.63 -19.49
N THR A 156 1.95 5.54 -18.97
CA THR A 156 1.42 4.19 -19.17
C THR A 156 0.35 3.81 -18.14
N PHE A 157 0.35 4.49 -17.00
CA PHE A 157 -0.64 4.32 -15.93
C PHE A 157 -1.49 5.57 -15.78
N THR A 158 -2.78 5.49 -16.05
CA THR A 158 -3.67 6.67 -16.11
C THR A 158 -4.98 6.44 -15.38
N SER A 159 -5.63 7.53 -14.99
CA SER A 159 -7.00 7.52 -14.47
C SER A 159 -7.94 8.29 -15.39
N THR A 160 -9.09 7.70 -15.68
CA THR A 160 -10.12 8.31 -16.54
C THR A 160 -11.27 8.93 -15.74
N LYS A 161 -11.28 8.76 -14.41
CA LYS A 161 -12.44 9.18 -13.61
C LYS A 161 -12.08 9.35 -12.12
N TYR A 162 -11.89 10.60 -11.69
CA TYR A 162 -11.88 11.02 -10.26
C TYR A 162 -12.41 12.44 -10.12
#